data_0022fdbb96ff56f55549ec3072567b92
#
_entry.id   0022fdbb96ff56f55549ec3072567b92
#
_cell.length_a   1.000
_cell.length_b   1.000
_cell.length_c   1.000
_cell.angle_alpha   90.00
_cell.angle_beta   90.00
_cell.angle_gamma   90.00
#
_symmetry.space_group_name_H-M   'P 1'
#
loop_
_entity.id
_entity.type
_entity.pdbx_description
1 polymer ?
#
loop_
_entity_poly.entity_id
_entity_poly.type
_entity_poly.pdbx_seq_one_letter_code
_entity_poly.pdbx_strand_id
1 'polypeptide(L)'
;MTKRFCAALLGAVLTLSLLTGCAARAAAPAPALTAEEAQAIALEHAGFTADQVRFLRTEPELRDRVPHYDVEFQEGRWEYDYEIHAQTGEILSFEKDD
;
A
#
# COMPACT_ATOMS: atom_id res chain seq x y z
N MET A 1 1.72 25.91 -50.00
CA MET A 1 1.56 25.87 -49.47
C MET A 1 1.30 25.07 -48.76
N THR A 2 1.58 24.98 -48.48
CA THR A 2 1.29 24.49 -47.84
C THR A 2 1.70 23.95 -47.02
N LYS A 3 2.04 24.01 -46.70
CA LYS A 3 2.31 23.70 -45.88
C LYS A 3 2.10 23.47 -44.85
N ARG A 4 2.09 23.50 -44.83
CA ARG A 4 1.78 23.54 -43.89
C ARG A 4 1.36 22.77 -43.24
N PHE A 5 1.33 22.49 -43.14
CA PHE A 5 0.84 21.92 -42.59
C PHE A 5 1.24 21.06 -41.95
N CYS A 6 1.58 21.01 -42.25
CA CYS A 6 1.87 20.38 -41.74
C CYS A 6 1.99 20.31 -40.68
N ALA A 7 2.13 20.59 -40.54
CA ALA A 7 2.19 20.74 -39.60
C ALA A 7 1.49 20.25 -38.78
N ALA A 8 1.14 20.22 -38.93
CA ALA A 8 0.46 19.95 -38.25
C ALA A 8 0.54 18.80 -37.72
N LEU A 9 0.87 18.61 -38.07
CA LEU A 9 0.72 17.77 -37.60
C LEU A 9 1.13 17.40 -36.60
N LEU A 10 1.55 17.69 -36.50
CA LEU A 10 1.74 17.55 -35.65
C LEU A 10 1.35 17.27 -34.72
N GLY A 11 1.19 17.26 -34.58
CA GLY A 11 0.70 17.11 -33.73
C GLY A 11 0.50 16.23 -33.25
N ALA A 12 0.52 16.00 -33.66
CA ALA A 12 0.10 15.28 -33.17
C ALA A 12 0.56 14.57 -32.54
N VAL A 13 0.94 14.54 -32.50
CA VAL A 13 1.06 14.12 -31.96
C VAL A 13 1.10 13.85 -30.98
N LEU A 14 1.14 13.88 -30.92
CA LEU A 14 0.96 13.89 -30.18
C LEU A 14 0.63 13.35 -29.49
N THR A 15 0.48 13.15 -29.49
CA THR A 15 -0.05 12.79 -29.00
C THR A 15 0.12 11.92 -28.52
N LEU A 16 0.61 11.53 -28.61
CA LEU A 16 0.66 10.91 -28.29
C LEU A 16 1.03 10.62 -27.45
N SER A 17 1.35 10.80 -27.30
CA SER A 17 1.55 10.79 -26.56
C SER A 17 1.15 10.55 -25.71
N LEU A 18 0.90 10.33 -25.60
CA LEU A 18 0.37 10.18 -24.89
C LEU A 18 0.24 9.27 -24.53
N LEU A 19 0.28 8.99 -24.74
CA LEU A 19 0.09 8.16 -24.48
C LEU A 19 0.93 7.60 -23.97
N THR A 20 1.49 7.75 -24.26
CA THR A 20 2.28 7.42 -23.79
C THR A 20 2.48 7.36 -22.56
N GLY A 21 2.68 7.96 -22.14
CA GLY A 21 2.84 7.98 -20.83
C GLY A 21 2.06 6.95 -20.23
N CYS A 22 1.20 6.57 -20.79
CA CYS A 22 0.38 5.61 -20.18
C CYS A 22 1.09 4.35 -19.89
N ALA A 23 2.10 4.04 -20.61
CA ALA A 23 2.80 2.81 -20.37
C ALA A 23 3.40 2.75 -18.99
N ALA A 24 3.64 3.90 -18.39
CA ALA A 24 4.23 3.91 -17.08
C ALA A 24 3.36 3.21 -16.06
N ARG A 25 2.13 3.06 -16.33
CA ARG A 25 1.26 2.43 -15.37
C ARG A 25 1.39 0.94 -15.30
N ALA A 26 2.20 0.37 -16.16
CA ALA A 26 2.40 -1.05 -16.12
C ALA A 26 3.26 -1.47 -14.94
N ALA A 27 3.80 -0.52 -14.21
CA ALA A 27 4.61 -0.85 -13.06
C ALA A 27 3.79 -1.61 -12.03
N ALA A 28 4.48 -2.33 -11.16
CA ALA A 28 3.84 -3.07 -10.11
C ALA A 28 3.01 -2.13 -9.26
N PRO A 29 1.85 -2.56 -8.84
CA PRO A 29 1.00 -1.71 -8.03
C PRO A 29 1.61 -1.45 -6.67
N ALA A 30 1.46 -0.23 -6.21
CA ALA A 30 1.85 0.12 -4.87
C ALA A 30 0.82 -0.42 -3.88
N PRO A 31 1.20 -0.60 -2.62
CA PRO A 31 0.23 -0.97 -1.61
C PRO A 31 -0.89 0.05 -1.55
N ALA A 32 -2.12 -0.41 -1.38
CA ALA A 32 -3.25 0.49 -1.26
C ALA A 32 -3.31 1.13 0.12
N LEU A 33 -2.75 0.47 1.13
CA LEU A 33 -2.74 0.99 2.49
C LEU A 33 -1.37 1.51 2.86
N THR A 34 -1.36 2.52 3.72
CA THR A 34 -0.12 2.94 4.36
C THR A 34 0.13 2.11 5.60
N ALA A 35 1.35 2.20 6.13
CA ALA A 35 1.68 1.51 7.37
C ALA A 35 0.76 1.97 8.50
N GLU A 36 0.46 3.27 8.53
CA GLU A 36 -0.43 3.79 9.56
C GLU A 36 -1.82 3.22 9.47
N GLU A 37 -2.30 3.03 8.24
CA GLU A 37 -3.63 2.45 8.08
C GLU A 37 -3.66 0.99 8.52
N ALA A 38 -2.63 0.23 8.20
CA ALA A 38 -2.55 -1.16 8.64
C ALA A 38 -2.48 -1.23 10.15
N GLN A 39 -1.70 -0.34 10.76
CA GLN A 39 -1.59 -0.28 12.20
C GLN A 39 -2.95 0.01 12.84
N ALA A 40 -3.70 0.93 12.25
CA ALA A 40 -5.02 1.27 12.78
C ALA A 40 -5.96 0.07 12.72
N ILE A 41 -5.88 -0.71 11.65
CA ILE A 41 -6.72 -1.90 11.51
C ILE A 41 -6.41 -2.90 12.64
N ALA A 42 -5.12 -3.13 12.90
CA ALA A 42 -4.74 -4.08 13.93
C ALA A 42 -5.16 -3.60 15.31
N LEU A 43 -4.93 -2.33 15.59
CA LEU A 43 -5.30 -1.77 16.89
C LEU A 43 -6.80 -1.80 17.09
N GLU A 44 -7.55 -1.46 16.07
CA GLU A 44 -8.99 -1.47 16.18
C GLU A 44 -9.51 -2.88 16.44
N HIS A 45 -8.95 -3.86 15.75
CA HIS A 45 -9.36 -5.24 15.96
C HIS A 45 -9.06 -5.69 17.39
N ALA A 46 -7.93 -5.26 17.93
CA ALA A 46 -7.55 -5.64 19.28
C ALA A 46 -8.32 -4.82 20.34
N GLY A 47 -8.89 -3.69 19.95
CA GLY A 47 -9.64 -2.87 20.87
C GLY A 47 -8.80 -1.86 21.63
N PHE A 48 -7.68 -1.42 21.06
CA PHE A 48 -6.78 -0.48 21.73
C PHE A 48 -6.52 0.73 20.87
N THR A 49 -6.09 1.82 21.52
CA THR A 49 -5.52 2.96 20.83
C THR A 49 -3.99 2.84 20.91
N ALA A 50 -3.32 3.62 20.07
CA ALA A 50 -1.86 3.53 19.98
C ALA A 50 -1.19 3.85 21.32
N ASP A 51 -1.77 4.76 22.09
CA ASP A 51 -1.16 5.14 23.37
C ASP A 51 -1.45 4.15 24.50
N GLN A 52 -2.26 3.13 24.25
CA GLN A 52 -2.53 2.10 25.24
C GLN A 52 -1.58 0.92 25.12
N VAL A 53 -0.79 0.85 24.06
CA VAL A 53 0.07 -0.29 23.81
C VAL A 53 1.54 0.14 23.83
N ARG A 54 2.43 -0.84 23.91
CA ARG A 54 3.85 -0.60 23.94
C ARG A 54 4.53 -1.36 22.80
N PHE A 55 5.71 -0.88 22.40
CA PHE A 55 6.53 -1.52 21.37
C PHE A 55 5.77 -1.68 20.08
N LEU A 56 4.99 -0.66 19.74
CA LEU A 56 4.20 -0.67 18.51
C LEU A 56 5.13 -0.55 17.31
N ARG A 57 5.02 -1.52 16.39
CA ARG A 57 5.88 -1.58 15.23
C ARG A 57 5.09 -2.08 14.05
N THR A 58 5.31 -1.46 12.89
CA THR A 58 4.64 -1.85 11.67
C THR A 58 5.68 -1.89 10.56
N GLU A 59 5.81 -3.04 9.90
CA GLU A 59 6.80 -3.24 8.85
C GLU A 59 6.15 -3.82 7.62
N PRO A 60 6.50 -3.31 6.43
CA PRO A 60 6.01 -3.92 5.20
C PRO A 60 6.80 -5.19 4.90
N GLU A 61 6.12 -6.21 4.42
CA GLU A 61 6.74 -7.47 4.07
C GLU A 61 6.11 -8.05 2.82
N LEU A 62 6.88 -8.87 2.12
CA LEU A 62 6.40 -9.58 0.96
C LEU A 62 6.74 -11.05 1.15
N ARG A 63 5.73 -11.83 1.49
CA ARG A 63 5.92 -13.26 1.67
C ARG A 63 4.99 -13.99 0.71
N ASP A 64 5.53 -14.98 0.00
CA ASP A 64 4.73 -15.75 -0.95
C ASP A 64 4.04 -14.83 -1.94
N ARG A 65 4.71 -13.71 -2.28
CA ARG A 65 4.19 -12.73 -3.23
C ARG A 65 2.94 -12.02 -2.76
N VAL A 66 2.63 -12.09 -1.49
CA VAL A 66 1.50 -11.35 -0.93
C VAL A 66 2.04 -10.18 -0.14
N PRO A 67 1.88 -8.96 -0.66
CA PRO A 67 2.34 -7.80 0.11
C PRO A 67 1.47 -7.63 1.34
N HIS A 68 2.11 -7.50 2.49
CA HIS A 68 1.38 -7.30 3.73
C HIS A 68 2.21 -6.47 4.71
N TYR A 69 1.55 -6.02 5.75
CA TYR A 69 2.20 -5.32 6.86
C TYR A 69 2.18 -6.22 8.07
N ASP A 70 3.32 -6.29 8.74
CA ASP A 70 3.45 -6.94 10.03
C ASP A 70 3.26 -5.87 11.09
N VAL A 71 2.25 -6.03 11.95
CA VAL A 71 1.98 -5.09 13.02
C VAL A 71 2.12 -5.82 14.35
N GLU A 72 3.02 -5.34 15.19
CA GLU A 72 3.30 -5.96 16.48
C GLU A 72 3.18 -4.94 17.59
N PHE A 73 2.65 -5.36 18.73
CA PHE A 73 2.61 -4.51 19.90
C PHE A 73 2.35 -5.35 21.14
N GLN A 74 2.48 -4.71 22.30
CA GLN A 74 2.21 -5.34 23.58
C GLN A 74 1.22 -4.52 24.36
N GLU A 75 0.34 -5.21 25.08
CA GLU A 75 -0.54 -4.57 26.04
C GLU A 75 -0.53 -5.44 27.30
N GLY A 76 -0.07 -4.88 28.40
CA GLY A 76 0.11 -5.67 29.59
C GLY A 76 1.17 -6.74 29.33
N ARG A 77 0.83 -7.96 29.60
CA ARG A 77 1.73 -9.10 29.36
C ARG A 77 1.48 -9.77 28.02
N TRP A 78 0.54 -9.27 27.24
CA TRP A 78 0.14 -9.92 26.00
C TRP A 78 0.89 -9.32 24.82
N GLU A 79 1.37 -10.18 23.94
CA GLU A 79 1.97 -9.78 22.68
C GLU A 79 1.01 -10.06 21.56
N TYR A 80 0.86 -9.08 20.68
CA TYR A 80 -0.06 -9.16 19.54
C TYR A 80 0.76 -9.07 18.26
N ASP A 81 0.44 -9.93 17.31
CA ASP A 81 1.12 -9.99 16.03
C ASP A 81 0.08 -10.15 14.93
N TYR A 82 0.04 -9.18 14.03
CA TYR A 82 -0.94 -9.18 12.93
C TYR A 82 -0.23 -9.14 11.60
N GLU A 83 -0.79 -9.85 10.62
CA GLU A 83 -0.43 -9.67 9.22
C GLU A 83 -1.64 -9.10 8.50
N ILE A 84 -1.47 -7.93 7.89
CA ILE A 84 -2.55 -7.20 7.25
C ILE A 84 -2.23 -7.10 5.76
N HIS A 85 -3.15 -7.55 4.92
CA HIS A 85 -2.95 -7.47 3.47
C HIS A 85 -2.77 -6.02 3.08
N ALA A 86 -1.67 -5.73 2.36
CA ALA A 86 -1.29 -4.34 2.10
C ALA A 86 -2.20 -3.66 1.11
N GLN A 87 -2.97 -4.40 0.35
CA GLN A 87 -3.83 -3.81 -0.66
C GLN A 87 -5.29 -3.80 -0.27
N THR A 88 -5.73 -4.73 0.54
CA THR A 88 -7.15 -4.83 0.89
C THR A 88 -7.44 -4.53 2.34
N GLY A 89 -6.43 -4.61 3.21
CA GLY A 89 -6.66 -4.42 4.64
C GLY A 89 -7.17 -5.65 5.34
N GLU A 90 -7.25 -6.77 4.64
CA GLU A 90 -7.72 -8.00 5.24
C GLU A 90 -6.71 -8.50 6.27
N ILE A 91 -7.19 -8.95 7.41
CA ILE A 91 -6.32 -9.55 8.43
C ILE A 91 -6.02 -10.97 7.98
N LEU A 92 -4.77 -11.20 7.59
CA LEU A 92 -4.34 -12.49 7.09
C LEU A 92 -3.97 -13.43 8.22
N SER A 93 -3.49 -12.89 9.33
CA SER A 93 -3.02 -13.68 10.43
C SER A 93 -3.09 -12.86 11.71
N PHE A 94 -3.36 -13.52 12.81
CA PHE A 94 -3.48 -12.86 14.10
C PHE A 94 -3.02 -13.82 15.18
N GLU A 95 -2.04 -13.39 15.99
CA GLU A 95 -1.56 -14.17 17.12
C GLU A 95 -1.54 -13.31 18.36
N LYS A 96 -1.85 -13.95 19.49
CA LYS A 96 -1.85 -13.28 20.79
C LYS A 96 -1.22 -14.26 21.77
N ASP A 97 -0.09 -13.86 22.32
CA ASP A 97 0.71 -14.68 23.25
C ASP A 97 1.02 -13.94 24.51
N ASP A 98 1.30 -14.70 25.58
CA ASP A 98 1.81 -14.08 26.80
C ASP A 98 3.07 -14.74 27.31
#